data_e6c1d4b8c57c606ed807905503a6af91
#
_entry.id   e6c1d4b8c57c606ed807905503a6af91
#
_cell.length_a   1.000
_cell.length_b   1.000
_cell.length_c   1.000
_cell.angle_alpha   90.00
_cell.angle_beta   90.00
_cell.angle_gamma   90.00
#
_symmetry.space_group_name_H-M   'P 1'
#
loop_
_entity.id
_entity.type
_entity.pdbx_description
1 polymer ?
#
loop_
_entity_poly.entity_id
_entity_poly.type
_entity_poly.pdbx_seq_one_letter_code
_entity_poly.pdbx_strand_id
1 'polypeptide(L)'
;MLFVLALGGSACEPLGDLREHISPTASAHEAYAHGLERSGLAFTALGQDWLRVANDALAHPVPATLPLQEEGYFAPERPGAVAYRISLLRGQRVSVHATLRPDASARLFVDIFTPQDTIRAAERLASADSQATSLEFEPRRAGDFVIRVQPELLRGGRYTLIVRAAPSLAFPVSGAGRRNVQSLFGAARDGGSRAHHGIDIFAPRGTPVLAATTGRVARVQETAVGGRVVWLRDERRGQSLYYAHLDSQHVAAGVMVRPGDTLGTVGNSGNARSTPPHLHFGIYRRGEGPIDPLPFVHVADTVPRVPAGDTAALGALVRASRATTVRNAPRAEAPGLAELEGRDLVRALGAVGSWYRVELPDGRSGFLPAGVLGVARTPLWQQRSPAGLELRDAPRPNAGLIMRLAEGQELRVLGTYGRYAYVAVDTLHGWVSASTAPP
;
A
#
# COMPACT_ATOMS: atom_id res chain seq x y z
N MET A 1 21.28 63.14 46.05
CA MET A 1 20.04 62.44 45.69
C MET A 1 19.65 62.84 44.28
N LEU A 2 20.16 62.11 43.33
CA LEU A 2 19.92 62.40 41.91
C LEU A 2 19.55 61.08 41.26
N PHE A 3 18.28 60.95 40.84
CA PHE A 3 17.78 59.83 40.07
C PHE A 3 18.12 60.04 38.58
N VAL A 4 18.84 59.08 37.99
CA VAL A 4 19.04 59.02 36.56
C VAL A 4 18.13 57.95 35.97
N LEU A 5 17.13 58.37 35.19
CA LEU A 5 16.29 57.48 34.38
C LEU A 5 17.09 57.09 33.15
N ALA A 6 17.35 55.79 32.99
CA ALA A 6 17.84 55.19 31.76
C ALA A 6 16.65 54.78 30.90
N LEU A 7 16.51 55.44 29.73
CA LEU A 7 15.61 55.02 28.65
C LEU A 7 16.20 53.80 27.95
N GLY A 8 15.55 52.65 28.11
CA GLY A 8 15.86 51.45 27.38
C GLY A 8 15.27 51.50 25.97
N GLY A 9 16.13 51.56 24.96
CA GLY A 9 15.74 51.41 23.56
C GLY A 9 15.35 49.93 23.26
N SER A 10 14.12 49.73 22.85
CA SER A 10 13.68 48.44 22.30
C SER A 10 14.29 48.25 20.94
N ALA A 11 15.28 47.38 20.84
CA ALA A 11 15.73 46.84 19.58
C ALA A 11 14.68 45.82 19.08
N CYS A 12 14.07 46.11 17.93
CA CYS A 12 13.29 45.11 17.19
C CYS A 12 14.26 44.00 16.71
N GLU A 13 14.21 42.86 17.38
CA GLU A 13 14.79 41.65 16.80
C GLU A 13 13.99 41.24 15.56
N PRO A 14 14.65 40.91 14.43
CA PRO A 14 13.96 40.36 13.30
C PRO A 14 13.39 39.01 13.71
N LEU A 15 12.08 38.80 13.47
CA LEU A 15 11.41 37.50 13.54
C LEU A 15 12.16 36.53 12.64
N GLY A 16 13.15 35.86 13.21
CA GLY A 16 13.80 34.72 12.63
C GLY A 16 12.78 33.62 12.40
N ASP A 17 12.82 33.05 11.21
CA ASP A 17 12.10 31.86 10.77
C ASP A 17 11.97 30.83 11.91
N LEU A 18 10.83 30.82 12.55
CA LEU A 18 10.33 29.67 13.31
C LEU A 18 9.97 28.60 12.26
N ARG A 19 10.98 28.01 11.65
CA ARG A 19 10.86 26.64 11.18
C ARG A 19 10.71 25.80 12.45
N GLU A 20 9.46 25.56 12.81
CA GLU A 20 9.14 24.44 13.68
C GLU A 20 9.82 23.22 13.08
N HIS A 21 10.92 22.80 13.70
CA HIS A 21 11.42 21.44 13.62
C HIS A 21 10.35 20.61 14.33
N ILE A 22 9.27 20.30 13.62
CA ILE A 22 8.40 19.20 13.97
C ILE A 22 9.30 17.97 13.78
N SER A 23 9.95 17.53 14.84
CA SER A 23 10.48 16.16 14.92
C SER A 23 9.31 15.28 14.51
N PRO A 24 9.43 14.42 13.48
CA PRO A 24 8.33 13.58 13.07
C PRO A 24 7.93 12.80 14.33
N THR A 25 6.71 13.04 14.82
CA THR A 25 6.16 12.31 15.96
C THR A 25 6.35 10.84 15.69
N ALA A 26 6.90 10.10 16.67
CA ALA A 26 7.14 8.68 16.53
C ALA A 26 5.84 8.00 16.06
N SER A 27 5.91 7.12 15.06
CA SER A 27 4.75 6.34 14.64
C SER A 27 4.31 5.41 15.77
N ALA A 28 3.09 4.88 15.68
CA ALA A 28 2.60 3.87 16.61
C ALA A 28 3.54 2.65 16.68
N HIS A 29 4.11 2.23 15.55
CA HIS A 29 5.11 1.17 15.47
C HIS A 29 6.40 1.55 16.19
N GLU A 30 6.96 2.74 15.95
CA GLU A 30 8.18 3.21 16.61
C GLU A 30 7.97 3.37 18.11
N ALA A 31 6.82 3.93 18.54
CA ALA A 31 6.47 4.06 19.95
C ALA A 31 6.37 2.68 20.64
N TYR A 32 5.85 1.68 19.93
CA TYR A 32 5.79 0.30 20.41
C TYR A 32 7.19 -0.32 20.49
N ALA A 33 8.02 -0.17 19.46
CA ALA A 33 9.42 -0.62 19.47
C ALA A 33 10.21 -0.03 20.65
N HIS A 34 10.11 1.27 20.89
CA HIS A 34 10.70 1.93 22.08
C HIS A 34 10.10 1.40 23.39
N GLY A 35 8.83 0.98 23.40
CA GLY A 35 8.22 0.31 24.53
C GLY A 35 8.85 -1.04 24.83
N LEU A 36 9.14 -1.84 23.80
CA LEU A 36 9.86 -3.11 23.92
C LEU A 36 11.30 -2.90 24.44
N GLU A 37 11.99 -1.87 23.97
CA GLU A 37 13.32 -1.51 24.47
C GLU A 37 13.31 -1.16 25.95
N ARG A 38 12.43 -0.25 26.36
CA ARG A 38 12.32 0.19 27.78
C ARG A 38 11.93 -0.93 28.73
N SER A 39 11.15 -1.91 28.26
CA SER A 39 10.77 -3.09 29.04
C SER A 39 11.81 -4.22 29.02
N GLY A 40 12.89 -4.07 28.26
CA GLY A 40 13.90 -5.11 28.07
C GLY A 40 13.49 -6.23 27.09
N LEU A 41 12.26 -6.22 26.59
CA LEU A 41 11.75 -7.26 25.70
C LEU A 41 12.46 -7.24 24.32
N ALA A 42 12.92 -6.07 23.85
CA ALA A 42 13.68 -5.96 22.61
C ALA A 42 14.99 -6.76 22.62
N PHE A 43 15.54 -7.09 23.79
CA PHE A 43 16.76 -7.89 23.94
C PHE A 43 16.52 -9.40 24.02
N THR A 44 15.26 -9.83 24.07
CA THR A 44 14.89 -11.24 23.96
C THR A 44 14.92 -11.70 22.51
N ALA A 45 15.07 -13.01 22.27
CA ALA A 45 15.02 -13.57 20.91
C ALA A 45 13.72 -13.18 20.18
N LEU A 46 12.58 -13.19 20.88
CA LEU A 46 11.27 -12.87 20.33
C LEU A 46 11.15 -11.36 19.95
N GLY A 47 11.65 -10.47 20.79
CA GLY A 47 11.66 -9.03 20.51
C GLY A 47 12.60 -8.67 19.36
N GLN A 48 13.78 -9.28 19.31
CA GLN A 48 14.73 -9.14 18.19
C GLN A 48 14.11 -9.65 16.88
N ASP A 49 13.43 -10.78 16.92
CA ASP A 49 12.71 -11.31 15.75
C ASP A 49 11.61 -10.37 15.27
N TRP A 50 10.87 -9.75 16.19
CA TRP A 50 9.82 -8.77 15.84
C TRP A 50 10.40 -7.56 15.09
N LEU A 51 11.53 -7.02 15.57
CA LEU A 51 12.24 -5.92 14.89
C LEU A 51 12.85 -6.36 13.55
N ARG A 52 13.43 -7.56 13.51
CA ARG A 52 14.05 -8.12 12.31
C ARG A 52 13.05 -8.34 11.19
N VAL A 53 11.89 -8.98 11.44
CA VAL A 53 10.89 -9.24 10.39
C VAL A 53 10.28 -7.95 9.85
N ALA A 54 10.20 -6.87 10.65
CA ALA A 54 9.80 -5.55 10.18
C ALA A 54 10.75 -4.98 9.11
N ASN A 55 12.06 -5.11 9.36
CA ASN A 55 13.11 -4.64 8.46
C ASN A 55 13.22 -5.53 7.21
N ASP A 56 13.14 -6.85 7.39
CA ASP A 56 13.17 -7.82 6.30
C ASP A 56 12.00 -7.60 5.33
N ALA A 57 10.80 -7.29 5.85
CA ALA A 57 9.65 -6.96 5.01
C ALA A 57 9.89 -5.69 4.17
N LEU A 58 10.52 -4.65 4.72
CA LEU A 58 10.88 -3.44 3.97
C LEU A 58 11.98 -3.69 2.93
N ALA A 59 12.93 -4.57 3.24
CA ALA A 59 14.01 -4.94 2.31
C ALA A 59 13.49 -5.79 1.13
N HIS A 60 12.46 -6.61 1.37
CA HIS A 60 11.93 -7.57 0.38
C HIS A 60 10.41 -7.41 0.18
N PRO A 61 9.92 -6.19 -0.18
CA PRO A 61 8.49 -5.96 -0.35
C PRO A 61 7.95 -6.72 -1.55
N VAL A 62 6.74 -7.26 -1.40
CA VAL A 62 6.01 -7.95 -2.47
C VAL A 62 5.55 -6.93 -3.51
N PRO A 63 5.87 -7.08 -4.81
CA PRO A 63 5.31 -6.23 -5.85
C PRO A 63 3.78 -6.40 -5.93
N ALA A 64 3.05 -5.28 -5.89
CA ALA A 64 1.60 -5.29 -5.96
C ALA A 64 1.07 -4.25 -6.95
N THR A 65 -0.02 -4.60 -7.64
CA THR A 65 -0.78 -3.68 -8.49
C THR A 65 -2.05 -3.27 -7.75
N LEU A 66 -2.42 -1.99 -7.90
CA LEU A 66 -3.66 -1.47 -7.32
C LEU A 66 -4.86 -1.66 -8.26
N PRO A 67 -6.04 -1.91 -7.72
CA PRO A 67 -6.34 -2.12 -6.32
C PRO A 67 -5.90 -3.50 -5.82
N LEU A 68 -5.43 -3.57 -4.57
CA LEU A 68 -5.03 -4.80 -3.90
C LEU A 68 -6.06 -5.17 -2.83
N GLN A 69 -6.44 -6.43 -2.77
CA GLN A 69 -7.10 -7.03 -1.61
C GLN A 69 -6.39 -8.34 -1.27
N GLU A 70 -5.97 -8.45 -0.02
CA GLU A 70 -5.40 -9.66 0.55
C GLU A 70 -6.18 -10.07 1.79
N GLU A 71 -6.49 -11.35 1.89
CA GLU A 71 -6.78 -12.02 3.15
C GLU A 71 -5.51 -12.73 3.60
N GLY A 72 -5.02 -12.44 4.81
CA GLY A 72 -3.77 -13.02 5.28
C GLY A 72 -3.86 -13.58 6.71
N TYR A 73 -2.76 -14.13 7.17
CA TYR A 73 -2.64 -14.70 8.50
C TYR A 73 -1.29 -14.38 9.12
N PHE A 74 -1.30 -13.84 10.33
CA PHE A 74 -0.15 -13.73 11.20
C PHE A 74 -0.26 -14.78 12.30
N ALA A 75 0.76 -15.61 12.43
CA ALA A 75 0.83 -16.60 13.50
C ALA A 75 1.11 -15.89 14.84
N PRO A 76 0.25 -16.06 15.87
CA PRO A 76 0.46 -15.37 17.15
C PRO A 76 1.71 -15.86 17.89
N GLU A 77 2.14 -17.10 17.66
CA GLU A 77 3.31 -17.71 18.32
C GLU A 77 4.66 -17.22 17.78
N ARG A 78 4.67 -16.48 16.67
CA ARG A 78 5.91 -15.96 16.07
C ARG A 78 5.69 -14.59 15.44
N PRO A 79 6.68 -13.69 15.50
CA PRO A 79 6.60 -12.40 14.84
C PRO A 79 6.43 -12.55 13.34
N GLY A 80 5.59 -11.70 12.75
CA GLY A 80 5.36 -11.63 11.31
C GLY A 80 5.16 -10.20 10.86
N ALA A 81 5.62 -9.87 9.66
CA ALA A 81 5.35 -8.63 8.96
C ALA A 81 5.20 -8.91 7.47
N VAL A 82 4.46 -8.07 6.77
CA VAL A 82 4.37 -8.10 5.31
C VAL A 82 4.50 -6.69 4.77
N ALA A 83 5.16 -6.55 3.62
CA ALA A 83 5.21 -5.28 2.94
C ALA A 83 4.90 -5.43 1.45
N TYR A 84 4.27 -4.39 0.87
CA TYR A 84 3.88 -4.34 -0.52
C TYR A 84 4.49 -3.12 -1.20
N ARG A 85 5.16 -3.33 -2.33
CA ARG A 85 5.61 -2.24 -3.20
C ARG A 85 4.50 -1.91 -4.19
N ILE A 86 4.07 -0.66 -4.18
CA ILE A 86 3.07 -0.10 -5.07
C ILE A 86 3.63 1.09 -5.84
N SER A 87 3.13 1.35 -7.04
CA SER A 87 3.46 2.55 -7.82
C SER A 87 2.28 3.52 -7.79
N LEU A 88 2.54 4.79 -7.52
CA LEU A 88 1.55 5.87 -7.52
C LEU A 88 1.99 6.99 -8.45
N LEU A 89 1.03 7.56 -9.16
CA LEU A 89 1.23 8.81 -9.90
C LEU A 89 1.02 10.00 -8.97
N ARG A 90 1.66 11.11 -9.29
CA ARG A 90 1.35 12.39 -8.67
C ARG A 90 -0.13 12.73 -8.93
N GLY A 91 -0.83 13.18 -7.90
CA GLY A 91 -2.27 13.45 -8.00
C GLY A 91 -3.17 12.28 -7.63
N GLN A 92 -2.61 11.10 -7.44
CA GLN A 92 -3.32 10.00 -6.82
C GLN A 92 -3.24 10.08 -5.30
N ARG A 93 -4.28 9.59 -4.64
CA ARG A 93 -4.31 9.34 -3.21
C ARG A 93 -4.50 7.85 -2.99
N VAL A 94 -3.64 7.24 -2.20
CA VAL A 94 -3.82 5.85 -1.78
C VAL A 94 -4.53 5.81 -0.43
N SER A 95 -5.52 4.92 -0.31
CA SER A 95 -6.13 4.52 0.96
C SER A 95 -5.72 3.09 1.27
N VAL A 96 -5.25 2.87 2.49
CA VAL A 96 -4.91 1.55 3.05
C VAL A 96 -5.87 1.27 4.18
N HIS A 97 -6.55 0.13 4.14
CA HIS A 97 -7.40 -0.33 5.22
C HIS A 97 -6.97 -1.75 5.61
N ALA A 98 -6.65 -1.94 6.89
CA ALA A 98 -6.17 -3.21 7.42
C ALA A 98 -6.93 -3.55 8.71
N THR A 99 -7.44 -4.78 8.81
CA THR A 99 -8.14 -5.27 10.01
C THR A 99 -7.57 -6.61 10.44
N LEU A 100 -7.52 -6.88 11.74
CA LEU A 100 -7.08 -8.15 12.32
C LEU A 100 -8.25 -8.81 13.07
N ARG A 101 -8.40 -10.11 12.92
CA ARG A 101 -9.43 -10.94 13.59
C ARG A 101 -8.80 -12.18 14.20
N PRO A 102 -9.30 -12.71 15.34
CA PRO A 102 -10.50 -12.29 16.07
C PRO A 102 -10.25 -11.15 17.06
N ASP A 103 -8.99 -10.80 17.35
CA ASP A 103 -8.63 -9.84 18.40
C ASP A 103 -8.68 -8.40 17.88
N ALA A 104 -9.87 -7.76 18.00
CA ALA A 104 -10.06 -6.37 17.64
C ALA A 104 -9.29 -5.40 18.56
N SER A 105 -8.77 -5.86 19.71
CA SER A 105 -7.96 -5.05 20.63
C SER A 105 -6.47 -5.06 20.28
N ALA A 106 -6.01 -6.00 19.45
CA ALA A 106 -4.64 -6.05 18.99
C ALA A 106 -4.36 -4.92 18.00
N ARG A 107 -3.27 -4.20 18.22
CA ARG A 107 -2.82 -3.16 17.30
C ARG A 107 -2.23 -3.79 16.04
N LEU A 108 -2.58 -3.22 14.91
CA LEU A 108 -1.99 -3.55 13.62
C LEU A 108 -1.33 -2.28 13.09
N PHE A 109 0.00 -2.27 13.04
CA PHE A 109 0.77 -1.13 12.54
C PHE A 109 0.75 -1.10 11.03
N VAL A 110 0.39 0.03 10.46
CA VAL A 110 0.34 0.27 9.02
C VAL A 110 1.13 1.54 8.72
N ASP A 111 2.21 1.40 7.97
CA ASP A 111 3.11 2.50 7.64
C ASP A 111 3.38 2.53 6.13
N ILE A 112 3.66 3.72 5.59
CA ILE A 112 4.11 3.92 4.21
C ILE A 112 5.53 4.49 4.23
N PHE A 113 6.39 3.90 3.39
CA PHE A 113 7.81 4.25 3.26
C PHE A 113 8.19 4.56 1.81
N THR A 114 9.32 5.26 1.65
CA THR A 114 10.07 5.20 0.40
C THR A 114 10.65 3.79 0.22
N PRO A 115 10.84 3.30 -1.02
CA PRO A 115 11.59 2.06 -1.23
C PRO A 115 13.00 2.18 -0.67
N GLN A 116 13.48 1.11 -0.03
CA GLN A 116 14.87 0.96 0.34
C GLN A 116 15.69 0.56 -0.89
N ASP A 117 16.88 1.10 -1.02
CA ASP A 117 17.91 0.68 -1.99
C ASP A 117 19.25 0.45 -1.29
N THR A 118 20.31 0.17 -2.04
CA THR A 118 21.66 -0.10 -1.51
C THR A 118 22.31 1.13 -0.87
N ILE A 119 21.78 2.32 -1.09
CA ILE A 119 22.36 3.60 -0.64
C ILE A 119 21.49 4.25 0.42
N ARG A 120 20.15 4.06 0.34
CA ARG A 120 19.16 4.75 1.17
C ARG A 120 18.32 3.75 1.96
N ALA A 121 18.27 3.95 3.27
CA ALA A 121 17.28 3.27 4.11
C ALA A 121 15.87 3.73 3.74
N ALA A 122 14.88 2.89 4.02
CA ALA A 122 13.48 3.24 3.87
C ALA A 122 13.13 4.41 4.81
N GLU A 123 12.61 5.50 4.24
CA GLU A 123 12.13 6.66 5.01
C GLU A 123 10.63 6.54 5.19
N ARG A 124 10.13 6.69 6.42
CA ARG A 124 8.71 6.68 6.72
C ARG A 124 8.04 7.98 6.26
N LEU A 125 7.00 7.86 5.45
CA LEU A 125 6.26 8.97 4.88
C LEU A 125 4.91 9.20 5.56
N ALA A 126 4.27 8.12 6.02
CA ALA A 126 2.98 8.17 6.71
C ALA A 126 2.78 6.95 7.60
N SER A 127 1.94 7.08 8.63
CA SER A 127 1.55 5.99 9.53
C SER A 127 0.08 6.12 9.89
N ALA A 128 -0.59 4.99 10.07
CA ALA A 128 -1.89 4.96 10.72
C ALA A 128 -1.73 5.30 12.21
N ASP A 129 -2.76 5.92 12.78
CA ASP A 129 -2.86 6.04 14.23
C ASP A 129 -2.95 4.64 14.87
N SER A 130 -2.48 4.51 16.12
CA SER A 130 -2.47 3.24 16.86
C SER A 130 -3.85 2.57 17.01
N GLN A 131 -4.91 3.34 16.89
CA GLN A 131 -6.30 2.90 16.96
C GLN A 131 -6.98 2.84 15.58
N ALA A 132 -6.33 3.39 14.54
CA ALA A 132 -6.90 3.48 13.22
C ALA A 132 -6.53 2.25 12.37
N THR A 133 -7.54 1.68 11.73
CA THR A 133 -7.37 0.60 10.75
C THR A 133 -7.20 1.13 9.33
N SER A 134 -7.09 2.44 9.15
CA SER A 134 -6.99 3.08 7.85
C SER A 134 -5.93 4.18 7.81
N LEU A 135 -5.30 4.33 6.66
CA LEU A 135 -4.29 5.34 6.37
C LEU A 135 -4.52 5.90 4.97
N GLU A 136 -4.49 7.22 4.85
CA GLU A 136 -4.50 7.90 3.55
C GLU A 136 -3.15 8.58 3.30
N PHE A 137 -2.66 8.49 2.08
CA PHE A 137 -1.40 9.12 1.67
C PHE A 137 -1.51 9.66 0.24
N GLU A 138 -1.00 10.87 0.02
CA GLU A 138 -0.95 11.54 -1.28
C GLU A 138 0.52 11.90 -1.59
N PRO A 139 1.14 11.24 -2.60
CA PRO A 139 2.54 11.50 -2.92
C PRO A 139 2.73 12.86 -3.59
N ARG A 140 3.78 13.55 -3.23
CA ARG A 140 4.17 14.82 -3.88
C ARG A 140 4.72 14.63 -5.29
N ARG A 141 5.27 13.45 -5.60
CA ARG A 141 5.83 13.04 -6.90
C ARG A 141 5.40 11.62 -7.20
N ALA A 142 5.34 11.28 -8.49
CA ALA A 142 5.17 9.89 -8.92
C ALA A 142 6.36 9.04 -8.48
N GLY A 143 6.10 7.78 -8.15
CA GLY A 143 7.15 6.86 -7.74
C GLY A 143 6.59 5.60 -7.10
N ASP A 144 7.52 4.76 -6.64
CA ASP A 144 7.21 3.57 -5.86
C ASP A 144 7.17 3.89 -4.37
N PHE A 145 6.31 3.19 -3.65
CA PHE A 145 6.12 3.30 -2.20
C PHE A 145 5.97 1.91 -1.61
N VAL A 146 6.33 1.76 -0.34
CA VAL A 146 6.24 0.47 0.37
C VAL A 146 5.26 0.61 1.53
N ILE A 147 4.21 -0.20 1.53
CA ILE A 147 3.24 -0.32 2.62
C ILE A 147 3.67 -1.49 3.48
N ARG A 148 3.99 -1.26 4.75
CA ARG A 148 4.25 -2.31 5.73
C ARG A 148 3.05 -2.52 6.65
N VAL A 149 2.73 -3.79 6.94
CA VAL A 149 1.70 -4.19 7.89
C VAL A 149 2.32 -5.18 8.88
N GLN A 150 2.20 -4.89 10.18
CA GLN A 150 2.77 -5.71 11.26
C GLN A 150 1.88 -5.68 12.50
N PRO A 151 1.54 -6.82 13.12
CA PRO A 151 0.83 -6.87 14.39
C PRO A 151 1.79 -6.63 15.56
N GLU A 152 1.22 -6.36 16.74
CA GLU A 152 1.95 -6.41 18.01
C GLU A 152 2.57 -7.79 18.26
N LEU A 153 3.59 -7.81 19.09
CA LEU A 153 4.26 -9.04 19.50
C LEU A 153 3.25 -9.99 20.18
N LEU A 154 3.29 -11.28 19.83
CA LEU A 154 2.39 -12.32 20.32
C LEU A 154 0.91 -12.06 20.01
N ARG A 155 0.63 -11.20 19.03
CA ARG A 155 -0.71 -10.98 18.50
C ARG A 155 -0.74 -11.46 17.05
N GLY A 156 -1.82 -12.10 16.69
CA GLY A 156 -1.96 -12.67 15.36
C GLY A 156 -3.40 -13.05 15.08
N GLY A 157 -3.58 -13.69 13.94
CA GLY A 157 -4.88 -14.08 13.43
C GLY A 157 -5.01 -13.76 11.96
N ARG A 158 -6.23 -13.83 11.46
CA ARG A 158 -6.54 -13.45 10.08
C ARG A 158 -6.61 -11.94 9.97
N TYR A 159 -6.01 -11.41 8.89
CA TYR A 159 -6.15 -9.99 8.56
C TYR A 159 -6.71 -9.83 7.15
N THR A 160 -7.41 -8.72 6.95
CA THR A 160 -7.81 -8.24 5.64
C THR A 160 -7.05 -6.96 5.35
N LEU A 161 -6.38 -6.87 4.21
CA LEU A 161 -5.72 -5.67 3.71
C LEU A 161 -6.37 -5.24 2.40
N ILE A 162 -6.84 -4.00 2.34
CA ILE A 162 -7.37 -3.38 1.13
C ILE A 162 -6.59 -2.12 0.84
N VAL A 163 -6.02 -2.03 -0.38
CA VAL A 163 -5.28 -0.86 -0.85
C VAL A 163 -5.89 -0.37 -2.15
N ARG A 164 -6.30 0.90 -2.18
CA ARG A 164 -6.93 1.52 -3.35
C ARG A 164 -6.28 2.84 -3.68
N ALA A 165 -6.13 3.11 -4.97
CA ALA A 165 -5.81 4.45 -5.44
C ALA A 165 -7.10 5.17 -5.86
N ALA A 166 -7.18 6.46 -5.55
CA ALA A 166 -8.26 7.34 -5.95
C ALA A 166 -7.68 8.68 -6.46
N PRO A 167 -8.42 9.45 -7.25
CA PRO A 167 -8.00 10.81 -7.59
C PRO A 167 -7.99 11.69 -6.32
N SER A 168 -7.03 12.61 -6.24
CA SER A 168 -6.93 13.52 -5.08
C SER A 168 -7.80 14.76 -5.19
N LEU A 169 -8.36 15.02 -6.38
CA LEU A 169 -9.31 16.10 -6.67
C LEU A 169 -10.62 15.52 -7.21
N ALA A 170 -11.71 16.22 -6.95
CA ALA A 170 -13.00 15.92 -7.57
C ALA A 170 -12.98 16.25 -9.07
N PHE A 171 -13.81 15.55 -9.86
CA PHE A 171 -13.94 15.84 -11.29
C PHE A 171 -14.62 17.21 -11.49
N PRO A 172 -14.05 18.14 -12.31
CA PRO A 172 -14.44 19.54 -12.31
C PRO A 172 -15.68 19.88 -13.17
N VAL A 173 -16.34 18.89 -13.77
CA VAL A 173 -17.57 19.09 -14.59
C VAL A 173 -18.65 18.11 -14.16
N SER A 174 -19.83 18.63 -13.84
CA SER A 174 -20.97 17.84 -13.37
C SER A 174 -21.41 16.80 -14.40
N GLY A 175 -21.60 15.54 -13.97
CA GLY A 175 -22.04 14.43 -14.82
C GLY A 175 -21.03 13.97 -15.88
N ALA A 176 -19.84 14.59 -15.95
CA ALA A 176 -18.79 14.21 -16.88
C ALA A 176 -17.75 13.28 -16.20
N GLY A 177 -16.91 12.65 -17.00
CA GLY A 177 -15.86 11.73 -16.53
C GLY A 177 -14.73 11.60 -17.55
N ARG A 178 -13.89 10.56 -17.40
CA ARG A 178 -12.71 10.36 -18.26
C ARG A 178 -13.02 10.40 -19.76
N ARG A 179 -14.14 9.86 -20.20
CA ARG A 179 -14.55 9.83 -21.62
C ARG A 179 -14.78 11.22 -22.20
N ASN A 180 -15.05 12.22 -21.37
CA ASN A 180 -15.25 13.60 -21.76
C ASN A 180 -13.93 14.37 -21.95
N VAL A 181 -12.79 13.81 -21.46
CA VAL A 181 -11.46 14.38 -21.65
C VAL A 181 -10.95 13.96 -23.03
N GLN A 182 -11.02 14.87 -24.01
CA GLN A 182 -10.65 14.59 -25.39
C GLN A 182 -9.34 15.25 -25.81
N SER A 183 -8.82 16.20 -25.03
CA SER A 183 -7.50 16.79 -25.24
C SER A 183 -6.68 16.70 -23.96
N LEU A 184 -5.46 16.18 -24.09
CA LEU A 184 -4.60 15.87 -22.97
C LEU A 184 -3.54 16.96 -22.76
N PHE A 185 -2.97 16.98 -21.56
CA PHE A 185 -1.80 17.78 -21.20
C PHE A 185 -0.63 17.49 -22.15
N GLY A 186 0.10 18.52 -22.56
CA GLY A 186 1.23 18.39 -23.47
C GLY A 186 0.87 18.26 -24.96
N ALA A 187 -0.41 18.12 -25.31
CA ALA A 187 -0.81 18.09 -26.71
C ALA A 187 -0.38 19.35 -27.45
N ALA A 188 0.09 19.18 -28.70
CA ALA A 188 0.55 20.31 -29.54
C ALA A 188 -0.60 21.28 -29.85
N ARG A 189 -0.34 22.57 -29.72
CA ARG A 189 -1.24 23.69 -30.05
C ARG A 189 -0.57 24.62 -31.05
N ASP A 190 -1.37 25.39 -31.80
CA ASP A 190 -0.92 26.43 -32.69
C ASP A 190 0.20 25.95 -33.66
N GLY A 191 -0.03 24.80 -34.32
CA GLY A 191 0.95 24.21 -35.24
C GLY A 191 2.19 23.61 -34.53
N GLY A 192 2.16 23.38 -33.23
CA GLY A 192 3.30 22.85 -32.46
C GLY A 192 4.12 23.93 -31.73
N SER A 193 3.76 25.18 -31.86
CA SER A 193 4.49 26.29 -31.21
C SER A 193 4.22 26.39 -29.69
N ARG A 194 3.16 25.75 -29.19
CA ARG A 194 2.76 25.76 -27.79
C ARG A 194 2.27 24.38 -27.34
N ALA A 195 2.60 23.99 -26.11
CA ALA A 195 2.05 22.80 -25.46
C ALA A 195 0.72 23.14 -24.75
N HIS A 196 -0.18 22.18 -24.66
CA HIS A 196 -1.43 22.29 -23.91
C HIS A 196 -1.16 22.19 -22.42
N HIS A 197 -1.42 23.25 -21.65
CA HIS A 197 -1.13 23.35 -20.22
C HIS A 197 -2.32 22.93 -19.34
N GLY A 198 -3.10 21.94 -19.78
CA GLY A 198 -4.27 21.44 -19.09
C GLY A 198 -4.88 20.26 -19.79
N ILE A 199 -6.13 19.96 -19.44
CA ILE A 199 -6.99 19.00 -20.14
C ILE A 199 -8.26 19.71 -20.57
N ASP A 200 -8.81 19.33 -21.75
CA ASP A 200 -10.09 19.87 -22.22
C ASP A 200 -11.20 18.82 -21.99
N ILE A 201 -12.19 19.22 -21.21
CA ILE A 201 -13.32 18.37 -20.80
C ILE A 201 -14.58 18.85 -21.54
N PHE A 202 -15.03 18.08 -22.53
CA PHE A 202 -16.15 18.45 -23.38
C PHE A 202 -17.48 18.11 -22.72
N ALA A 203 -18.38 19.12 -22.68
CA ALA A 203 -19.72 18.97 -22.15
C ALA A 203 -20.64 20.03 -22.79
N PRO A 204 -21.97 19.83 -22.79
CA PRO A 204 -22.91 20.82 -23.28
C PRO A 204 -22.70 22.20 -22.62
N ARG A 205 -22.90 23.30 -23.40
CA ARG A 205 -22.92 24.65 -22.87
C ARG A 205 -23.89 24.75 -21.68
N GLY A 206 -23.52 25.45 -20.63
CA GLY A 206 -24.35 25.61 -19.43
C GLY A 206 -24.20 24.49 -18.41
N THR A 207 -23.47 23.39 -18.71
CA THR A 207 -23.16 22.34 -17.72
C THR A 207 -22.40 22.95 -16.54
N PRO A 208 -22.76 22.66 -15.26
CA PRO A 208 -22.07 23.20 -14.10
C PRO A 208 -20.58 22.81 -14.06
N VAL A 209 -19.72 23.81 -13.85
CA VAL A 209 -18.30 23.66 -13.56
C VAL A 209 -18.11 23.73 -12.04
N LEU A 210 -17.47 22.71 -11.49
CA LEU A 210 -17.41 22.47 -10.05
C LEU A 210 -15.99 22.70 -9.51
N ALA A 211 -15.91 23.19 -8.28
CA ALA A 211 -14.65 23.25 -7.54
C ALA A 211 -14.12 21.82 -7.33
N ALA A 212 -12.91 21.55 -7.79
CA ALA A 212 -12.29 20.23 -7.68
C ALA A 212 -11.65 19.98 -6.29
N THR A 213 -11.49 21.01 -5.47
CA THR A 213 -10.89 20.95 -4.13
C THR A 213 -11.45 22.06 -3.24
N THR A 214 -11.22 21.90 -1.93
CA THR A 214 -11.38 23.02 -0.98
C THR A 214 -10.31 24.06 -1.25
N GLY A 215 -10.68 25.33 -1.39
CA GLY A 215 -9.74 26.39 -1.63
C GLY A 215 -10.38 27.77 -1.67
N ARG A 216 -9.56 28.79 -1.85
CA ARG A 216 -10.00 30.18 -1.99
C ARG A 216 -10.00 30.57 -3.46
N VAL A 217 -11.08 31.14 -3.95
CA VAL A 217 -11.15 31.75 -5.28
C VAL A 217 -10.19 32.96 -5.32
N ALA A 218 -9.09 32.79 -6.05
CA ALA A 218 -8.04 33.79 -6.11
C ALA A 218 -8.36 34.92 -7.10
N ARG A 219 -8.96 34.56 -8.25
CA ARG A 219 -9.30 35.51 -9.32
C ARG A 219 -10.53 35.05 -10.10
N VAL A 220 -11.35 36.01 -10.47
CA VAL A 220 -12.47 35.87 -11.43
C VAL A 220 -12.29 36.99 -12.44
N GLN A 221 -12.03 36.65 -13.71
CA GLN A 221 -11.69 37.63 -14.72
C GLN A 221 -12.03 37.12 -16.13
N GLU A 222 -11.96 38.03 -17.12
CA GLU A 222 -12.01 37.69 -18.54
C GLU A 222 -10.68 37.99 -19.19
N THR A 223 -10.17 37.05 -20.02
CA THR A 223 -8.88 37.19 -20.72
C THR A 223 -9.06 36.87 -22.21
N ALA A 224 -8.18 37.37 -23.05
CA ALA A 224 -8.24 37.15 -24.50
C ALA A 224 -8.14 35.66 -24.86
N VAL A 225 -7.25 34.91 -24.17
CA VAL A 225 -7.02 33.47 -24.42
C VAL A 225 -8.04 32.60 -23.68
N GLY A 226 -8.11 32.73 -22.36
CA GLY A 226 -8.95 31.86 -21.55
C GLY A 226 -10.44 32.19 -21.55
N GLY A 227 -10.83 33.37 -22.11
CA GLY A 227 -12.18 33.89 -21.99
C GLY A 227 -12.53 34.15 -20.52
N ARG A 228 -13.72 33.80 -20.08
CA ARG A 228 -14.12 33.85 -18.67
C ARG A 228 -13.42 32.75 -17.89
N VAL A 229 -12.68 33.16 -16.86
CA VAL A 229 -11.81 32.24 -16.10
C VAL A 229 -11.98 32.40 -14.60
N VAL A 230 -11.82 31.29 -13.89
CA VAL A 230 -11.74 31.24 -12.43
C VAL A 230 -10.41 30.60 -12.03
N TRP A 231 -9.70 31.21 -11.09
CA TRP A 231 -8.53 30.67 -10.45
C TRP A 231 -8.88 30.28 -9.01
N LEU A 232 -8.68 29.01 -8.66
CA LEU A 232 -8.88 28.46 -7.31
C LEU A 232 -7.53 28.10 -6.70
N ARG A 233 -7.21 28.64 -5.52
CA ARG A 233 -5.98 28.34 -4.80
C ARG A 233 -6.20 27.20 -3.82
N ASP A 234 -5.49 26.11 -4.01
CA ASP A 234 -5.38 24.98 -3.10
C ASP A 234 -4.11 25.15 -2.25
N GLU A 235 -4.28 25.74 -1.07
CA GLU A 235 -3.16 26.01 -0.16
C GLU A 235 -2.54 24.74 0.40
N ARG A 236 -3.36 23.73 0.68
CA ARG A 236 -2.91 22.45 1.22
C ARG A 236 -1.90 21.76 0.29
N ARG A 237 -2.11 21.85 -1.02
CA ARG A 237 -1.21 21.25 -2.02
C ARG A 237 -0.21 22.24 -2.63
N GLY A 238 -0.26 23.51 -2.27
CA GLY A 238 0.60 24.54 -2.82
C GLY A 238 0.42 24.74 -4.32
N GLN A 239 -0.82 24.65 -4.83
CA GLN A 239 -1.14 24.72 -6.26
C GLN A 239 -2.32 25.64 -6.53
N SER A 240 -2.46 26.04 -7.80
CA SER A 240 -3.61 26.79 -8.29
C SER A 240 -4.30 26.03 -9.41
N LEU A 241 -5.61 25.94 -9.35
CA LEU A 241 -6.45 25.30 -10.36
C LEU A 241 -7.03 26.38 -11.26
N TYR A 242 -6.97 26.16 -12.57
CA TYR A 242 -7.41 27.07 -13.61
C TYR A 242 -8.61 26.50 -14.36
N TYR A 243 -9.70 27.24 -14.37
CA TYR A 243 -10.94 26.90 -15.04
C TYR A 243 -11.19 27.96 -16.10
N ALA A 244 -11.20 27.59 -17.39
CA ALA A 244 -11.30 28.54 -18.50
C ALA A 244 -12.37 28.16 -19.52
N HIS A 245 -12.63 29.09 -20.45
CA HIS A 245 -13.64 29.05 -21.49
C HIS A 245 -15.07 29.00 -20.95
N LEU A 246 -15.30 29.52 -19.73
CA LEU A 246 -16.60 29.51 -19.08
C LEU A 246 -17.64 30.30 -19.87
N ASP A 247 -18.90 29.88 -19.80
CA ASP A 247 -20.04 30.66 -20.29
C ASP A 247 -20.48 31.69 -19.24
N SER A 248 -20.47 31.31 -17.97
CA SER A 248 -20.77 32.19 -16.84
C SER A 248 -19.86 31.89 -15.65
N GLN A 249 -19.71 32.87 -14.77
CA GLN A 249 -18.95 32.77 -13.51
C GLN A 249 -19.93 33.04 -12.36
N HIS A 250 -20.02 32.12 -11.40
CA HIS A 250 -21.02 32.17 -10.31
C HIS A 250 -20.37 32.44 -8.94
N VAL A 251 -19.09 32.73 -8.90
CA VAL A 251 -18.32 32.99 -7.68
C VAL A 251 -17.59 34.32 -7.78
N ALA A 252 -17.22 34.90 -6.64
CA ALA A 252 -16.40 36.09 -6.53
C ALA A 252 -15.00 35.76 -5.99
N ALA A 253 -14.01 36.60 -6.31
CA ALA A 253 -12.69 36.50 -5.72
C ALA A 253 -12.76 36.65 -4.19
N GLY A 254 -11.93 35.90 -3.45
CA GLY A 254 -11.88 35.86 -1.99
C GLY A 254 -12.79 34.80 -1.34
N VAL A 255 -13.78 34.26 -2.05
CA VAL A 255 -14.72 33.25 -1.50
C VAL A 255 -14.01 31.92 -1.30
N MET A 256 -14.30 31.24 -0.17
CA MET A 256 -13.91 29.86 0.08
C MET A 256 -14.93 28.93 -0.52
N VAL A 257 -14.45 27.89 -1.22
CA VAL A 257 -15.28 26.86 -1.84
C VAL A 257 -14.84 25.47 -1.39
N ARG A 258 -15.75 24.50 -1.53
CA ARG A 258 -15.54 23.07 -1.24
C ARG A 258 -15.70 22.27 -2.53
N PRO A 259 -15.17 21.02 -2.60
CA PRO A 259 -15.43 20.15 -3.73
C PRO A 259 -16.93 20.03 -4.03
N GLY A 260 -17.31 20.24 -5.30
CA GLY A 260 -18.72 20.20 -5.73
C GLY A 260 -19.43 21.54 -5.78
N ASP A 261 -18.89 22.61 -5.18
CA ASP A 261 -19.47 23.94 -5.30
C ASP A 261 -19.37 24.45 -6.74
N THR A 262 -20.45 25.07 -7.25
CA THR A 262 -20.49 25.57 -8.62
C THR A 262 -19.70 26.85 -8.77
N LEU A 263 -18.67 26.84 -9.62
CA LEU A 263 -17.82 27.99 -9.96
C LEU A 263 -18.38 28.79 -11.14
N GLY A 264 -19.13 28.14 -12.03
CA GLY A 264 -19.66 28.71 -13.27
C GLY A 264 -20.23 27.61 -14.15
N THR A 265 -20.30 27.85 -15.44
CA THR A 265 -20.81 26.90 -16.44
C THR A 265 -19.87 26.73 -17.62
N VAL A 266 -19.91 25.55 -18.24
CA VAL A 266 -19.15 25.22 -19.46
C VAL A 266 -19.56 26.14 -20.61
N GLY A 267 -18.61 26.69 -21.30
CA GLY A 267 -18.79 27.52 -22.48
C GLY A 267 -17.73 27.26 -23.54
N ASN A 268 -17.43 28.27 -24.32
CA ASN A 268 -16.35 28.35 -25.31
C ASN A 268 -15.84 29.78 -25.47
N SER A 269 -15.80 30.58 -24.40
CA SER A 269 -15.32 31.96 -24.43
C SER A 269 -13.82 32.05 -24.71
N GLY A 270 -13.31 33.24 -25.04
CA GLY A 270 -11.93 33.47 -25.37
C GLY A 270 -11.54 32.89 -26.74
N ASN A 271 -10.37 32.26 -26.85
CA ASN A 271 -9.90 31.66 -28.10
C ASN A 271 -10.60 30.34 -28.48
N ALA A 272 -11.48 29.82 -27.61
CA ALA A 272 -12.27 28.59 -27.86
C ALA A 272 -13.58 28.84 -28.64
N ARG A 273 -13.86 30.07 -29.10
CA ARG A 273 -15.14 30.45 -29.74
C ARG A 273 -15.51 29.61 -30.97
N SER A 274 -14.53 29.09 -31.69
CA SER A 274 -14.71 28.24 -32.88
C SER A 274 -14.70 26.76 -32.58
N THR A 275 -14.58 26.36 -31.31
CA THR A 275 -14.57 24.94 -30.88
C THR A 275 -15.87 24.56 -30.17
N PRO A 276 -16.24 23.26 -30.12
CA PRO A 276 -17.32 22.80 -29.27
C PRO A 276 -17.12 23.22 -27.81
N PRO A 277 -18.20 23.45 -27.04
CA PRO A 277 -18.11 23.84 -25.63
C PRO A 277 -17.32 22.85 -24.82
N HIS A 278 -16.39 23.34 -24.00
CA HIS A 278 -15.55 22.54 -23.11
C HIS A 278 -15.02 23.38 -21.95
N LEU A 279 -14.67 22.74 -20.86
CA LEU A 279 -13.85 23.32 -19.81
C LEU A 279 -12.37 23.03 -20.13
N HIS A 280 -11.54 24.06 -20.24
CA HIS A 280 -10.11 23.89 -20.10
C HIS A 280 -9.77 23.91 -18.62
N PHE A 281 -9.22 22.79 -18.12
CA PHE A 281 -8.83 22.61 -16.72
C PHE A 281 -7.32 22.43 -16.60
N GLY A 282 -6.66 23.33 -15.86
CA GLY A 282 -5.22 23.33 -15.65
C GLY A 282 -4.85 23.32 -14.16
N ILE A 283 -3.70 22.74 -13.83
CA ILE A 283 -3.09 22.79 -12.49
C ILE A 283 -1.71 23.43 -12.62
N TYR A 284 -1.46 24.43 -11.78
CA TYR A 284 -0.19 25.18 -11.76
C TYR A 284 0.43 25.11 -10.38
N ARG A 285 1.70 24.73 -10.29
CA ARG A 285 2.45 24.71 -9.05
C ARG A 285 3.51 25.79 -9.01
N ARG A 286 3.67 26.38 -7.84
CA ARG A 286 4.70 27.41 -7.64
C ARG A 286 6.09 26.79 -7.85
N GLY A 287 6.89 27.41 -8.73
CA GLY A 287 8.25 26.95 -9.05
C GLY A 287 8.34 25.80 -10.06
N GLU A 288 7.20 25.16 -10.44
CA GLU A 288 7.17 24.07 -11.41
C GLU A 288 6.39 24.40 -12.68
N GLY A 289 5.47 25.38 -12.62
CA GLY A 289 4.59 25.71 -13.74
C GLY A 289 3.38 24.77 -13.87
N PRO A 290 2.86 24.59 -15.10
CA PRO A 290 1.74 23.71 -15.36
C PRO A 290 2.13 22.24 -15.22
N ILE A 291 1.23 21.43 -14.66
CA ILE A 291 1.40 19.98 -14.47
C ILE A 291 0.17 19.25 -15.02
N ASP A 292 0.32 17.96 -15.40
CA ASP A 292 -0.77 17.17 -15.94
C ASP A 292 -1.91 17.01 -14.90
N PRO A 293 -3.13 17.52 -15.21
CA PRO A 293 -4.27 17.42 -14.29
C PRO A 293 -4.92 16.04 -14.26
N LEU A 294 -4.72 15.19 -15.28
CA LEU A 294 -5.51 13.97 -15.45
C LEU A 294 -5.38 13.01 -14.26
N PRO A 295 -4.19 12.69 -13.73
CA PRO A 295 -4.08 11.79 -12.58
C PRO A 295 -4.73 12.34 -11.28
N PHE A 296 -4.92 13.66 -11.20
CA PHE A 296 -5.56 14.32 -10.06
C PHE A 296 -7.08 14.15 -10.04
N VAL A 297 -7.72 14.03 -11.19
CA VAL A 297 -9.17 13.97 -11.34
C VAL A 297 -9.69 12.62 -11.80
N HIS A 298 -8.79 11.71 -12.20
CA HIS A 298 -9.16 10.39 -12.69
C HIS A 298 -8.12 9.33 -12.32
N VAL A 299 -8.61 8.25 -11.76
CA VAL A 299 -7.90 6.96 -11.62
C VAL A 299 -8.80 5.91 -12.25
N ALA A 300 -8.22 4.91 -12.90
CA ALA A 300 -9.02 3.82 -13.48
C ALA A 300 -9.88 3.17 -12.40
N ASP A 301 -11.17 3.08 -12.67
CA ASP A 301 -12.14 2.51 -11.74
C ASP A 301 -11.99 0.99 -11.76
N THR A 302 -11.25 0.47 -10.82
CA THR A 302 -11.03 -0.96 -10.65
C THR A 302 -11.42 -1.38 -9.24
N VAL A 303 -12.27 -2.40 -9.15
CA VAL A 303 -12.68 -2.99 -7.87
C VAL A 303 -11.61 -4.01 -7.47
N PRO A 304 -11.15 -4.02 -6.20
CA PRO A 304 -10.27 -5.05 -5.71
C PRO A 304 -10.88 -6.43 -5.91
N ARG A 305 -10.09 -7.37 -6.43
CA ARG A 305 -10.54 -8.74 -6.59
C ARG A 305 -10.49 -9.44 -5.23
N VAL A 306 -11.65 -9.95 -4.79
CA VAL A 306 -11.71 -10.82 -3.61
C VAL A 306 -10.85 -12.06 -3.89
N PRO A 307 -10.02 -12.52 -2.94
CA PRO A 307 -9.24 -13.72 -3.10
C PRO A 307 -10.12 -14.93 -3.42
N ALA A 308 -9.75 -15.68 -4.45
CA ALA A 308 -10.49 -16.87 -4.90
C ALA A 308 -10.08 -18.15 -4.16
N GLY A 309 -9.00 -18.13 -3.37
CA GLY A 309 -8.52 -19.26 -2.57
C GLY A 309 -9.37 -19.50 -1.33
N ASP A 310 -9.34 -20.73 -0.80
CA ASP A 310 -9.97 -21.04 0.48
C ASP A 310 -9.26 -20.31 1.63
N THR A 311 -9.83 -19.21 2.06
CA THR A 311 -9.26 -18.41 3.17
C THR A 311 -9.30 -19.17 4.51
N ALA A 312 -10.09 -20.25 4.63
CA ALA A 312 -10.06 -21.12 5.82
C ALA A 312 -8.72 -21.88 5.96
N ALA A 313 -8.00 -22.05 4.86
CA ALA A 313 -6.67 -22.67 4.83
C ALA A 313 -5.53 -21.77 5.33
N LEU A 314 -5.76 -20.46 5.51
CA LEU A 314 -4.74 -19.52 5.96
C LEU A 314 -4.24 -19.88 7.37
N GLY A 315 -2.92 -19.89 7.54
CA GLY A 315 -2.21 -20.36 8.72
C GLY A 315 -1.94 -21.87 8.74
N ALA A 316 -2.66 -22.66 7.93
CA ALA A 316 -2.49 -24.11 7.87
C ALA A 316 -1.37 -24.52 6.89
N LEU A 317 -0.91 -25.77 7.06
CA LEU A 317 -0.11 -26.43 6.04
C LEU A 317 -1.02 -26.88 4.90
N VAL A 318 -0.61 -26.51 3.70
CA VAL A 318 -1.24 -26.90 2.45
C VAL A 318 -0.27 -27.72 1.61
N ARG A 319 -0.79 -28.60 0.79
CA ARG A 319 -0.02 -29.57 0.02
C ARG A 319 -0.18 -29.31 -1.47
N ALA A 320 0.93 -29.30 -2.19
CA ALA A 320 0.92 -29.26 -3.64
C ALA A 320 0.32 -30.54 -4.22
N SER A 321 -0.66 -30.43 -5.11
CA SER A 321 -1.32 -31.56 -5.78
C SER A 321 -0.52 -32.08 -6.99
N ARG A 322 0.42 -31.26 -7.48
CA ARG A 322 1.31 -31.55 -8.62
C ARG A 322 2.57 -30.70 -8.52
N ALA A 323 3.58 -31.03 -9.32
CA ALA A 323 4.77 -30.19 -9.47
C ALA A 323 4.40 -28.76 -9.89
N THR A 324 5.03 -27.77 -9.27
CA THR A 324 4.70 -26.36 -9.46
C THR A 324 5.84 -25.45 -9.05
N THR A 325 5.94 -24.28 -9.69
CA THR A 325 6.97 -23.28 -9.39
C THR A 325 6.44 -22.24 -8.40
N VAL A 326 7.11 -22.05 -7.28
CA VAL A 326 6.91 -20.92 -6.36
C VAL A 326 7.47 -19.66 -7.01
N ARG A 327 6.70 -18.57 -7.04
CA ARG A 327 7.07 -17.34 -7.73
C ARG A 327 7.25 -16.17 -6.76
N ASN A 328 8.00 -15.15 -7.17
CA ASN A 328 8.24 -13.97 -6.32
C ASN A 328 7.09 -12.94 -6.33
N ALA A 329 6.07 -13.11 -7.19
CA ALA A 329 4.88 -12.27 -7.26
C ALA A 329 3.66 -13.08 -7.72
N PRO A 330 2.41 -12.64 -7.42
CA PRO A 330 1.18 -13.38 -7.74
C PRO A 330 0.78 -13.22 -9.22
N ARG A 331 1.64 -13.64 -10.13
CA ARG A 331 1.43 -13.64 -11.60
C ARG A 331 2.25 -14.74 -12.27
N ALA A 332 1.74 -15.27 -13.37
CA ALA A 332 2.32 -16.42 -14.06
C ALA A 332 3.72 -16.16 -14.65
N GLU A 333 3.99 -14.92 -15.06
CA GLU A 333 5.25 -14.50 -15.69
C GLU A 333 6.31 -14.07 -14.64
N ALA A 334 5.98 -14.09 -13.35
CA ALA A 334 6.93 -13.72 -12.31
C ALA A 334 8.08 -14.75 -12.22
N PRO A 335 9.30 -14.30 -11.90
CA PRO A 335 10.43 -15.18 -11.68
C PRO A 335 10.16 -16.30 -10.69
N GLY A 336 10.65 -17.52 -11.00
CA GLY A 336 10.62 -18.67 -10.10
C GLY A 336 11.62 -18.50 -8.95
N LEU A 337 11.21 -18.90 -7.75
CA LEU A 337 12.03 -18.92 -6.54
C LEU A 337 12.41 -20.32 -6.11
N ALA A 338 11.52 -21.29 -6.32
CA ALA A 338 11.71 -22.68 -5.97
C ALA A 338 10.76 -23.58 -6.79
N GLU A 339 11.17 -24.80 -7.01
CA GLU A 339 10.30 -25.85 -7.53
C GLU A 339 9.78 -26.72 -6.39
N LEU A 340 8.51 -27.08 -6.44
CA LEU A 340 7.86 -28.02 -5.54
C LEU A 340 7.42 -29.26 -6.33
N GLU A 341 7.59 -30.39 -5.71
CA GLU A 341 7.02 -31.65 -6.19
C GLU A 341 5.55 -31.77 -5.76
N GLY A 342 4.80 -32.63 -6.44
CA GLY A 342 3.50 -33.06 -5.93
C GLY A 342 3.69 -33.75 -4.58
N ARG A 343 2.91 -33.35 -3.57
CA ARG A 343 2.97 -33.76 -2.15
C ARG A 343 3.80 -32.84 -1.23
N ASP A 344 4.57 -31.88 -1.80
CA ASP A 344 5.30 -30.93 -0.96
C ASP A 344 4.38 -30.01 -0.17
N LEU A 345 4.78 -29.76 1.06
CA LEU A 345 4.04 -28.93 2.02
C LEU A 345 4.60 -27.53 2.08
N VAL A 346 3.69 -26.58 2.15
CA VAL A 346 3.98 -25.17 2.41
C VAL A 346 2.95 -24.61 3.38
N ARG A 347 3.23 -23.51 4.04
CA ARG A 347 2.25 -22.82 4.89
C ARG A 347 1.57 -21.71 4.10
N ALA A 348 0.25 -21.69 4.06
CA ALA A 348 -0.52 -20.62 3.46
C ALA A 348 -0.56 -19.40 4.40
N LEU A 349 0.02 -18.27 3.97
CA LEU A 349 0.10 -17.05 4.78
C LEU A 349 -0.84 -15.94 4.30
N GLY A 350 -1.24 -15.96 3.03
CA GLY A 350 -2.14 -14.95 2.46
C GLY A 350 -2.77 -15.44 1.16
N ALA A 351 -3.86 -14.81 0.75
CA ALA A 351 -4.56 -15.05 -0.49
C ALA A 351 -4.79 -13.72 -1.21
N VAL A 352 -4.34 -13.64 -2.47
CA VAL A 352 -4.44 -12.46 -3.36
C VAL A 352 -4.93 -12.92 -4.72
N GLY A 353 -6.13 -12.48 -5.14
CA GLY A 353 -6.74 -12.95 -6.38
C GLY A 353 -6.82 -14.48 -6.42
N SER A 354 -6.22 -15.13 -7.41
CA SER A 354 -6.16 -16.59 -7.55
C SER A 354 -4.87 -17.23 -7.01
N TRP A 355 -4.11 -16.52 -6.16
CA TRP A 355 -2.81 -16.95 -5.64
C TRP A 355 -2.82 -17.03 -4.12
N TYR A 356 -2.07 -18.00 -3.57
CA TYR A 356 -1.65 -17.98 -2.18
C TYR A 356 -0.24 -17.41 -2.05
N ARG A 357 -0.04 -16.52 -1.08
CA ARG A 357 1.27 -16.22 -0.53
C ARG A 357 1.60 -17.33 0.46
N VAL A 358 2.71 -18.00 0.24
CA VAL A 358 3.12 -19.18 0.99
C VAL A 358 4.49 -18.99 1.61
N GLU A 359 4.74 -19.69 2.70
CA GLU A 359 6.04 -19.87 3.30
C GLU A 359 6.46 -21.33 3.12
N LEU A 360 7.67 -21.51 2.55
CA LEU A 360 8.28 -22.81 2.42
C LEU A 360 8.88 -23.25 3.77
N PRO A 361 9.04 -24.53 4.00
CA PRO A 361 9.62 -25.06 5.25
C PRO A 361 11.06 -24.63 5.53
N ASP A 362 11.78 -24.10 4.52
CA ASP A 362 13.12 -23.50 4.65
C ASP A 362 13.09 -21.99 5.01
N GLY A 363 11.90 -21.39 5.17
CA GLY A 363 11.68 -20.00 5.57
C GLY A 363 11.55 -19.01 4.40
N ARG A 364 11.80 -19.44 3.15
CA ARG A 364 11.54 -18.57 1.98
C ARG A 364 10.04 -18.37 1.77
N SER A 365 9.66 -17.22 1.28
CA SER A 365 8.25 -16.90 0.96
C SER A 365 8.08 -16.64 -0.53
N GLY A 366 6.92 -17.01 -1.07
CA GLY A 366 6.58 -16.78 -2.47
C GLY A 366 5.10 -16.99 -2.73
N PHE A 367 4.75 -17.15 -4.01
CA PHE A 367 3.37 -17.28 -4.45
C PHE A 367 3.15 -18.54 -5.26
N LEU A 368 2.00 -19.18 -5.00
CA LEU A 368 1.52 -20.35 -5.74
C LEU A 368 0.07 -20.13 -6.19
N PRO A 369 -0.32 -20.64 -7.38
CA PRO A 369 -1.73 -20.62 -7.77
C PRO A 369 -2.59 -21.39 -6.76
N ALA A 370 -3.72 -20.82 -6.36
CA ALA A 370 -4.59 -21.44 -5.34
C ALA A 370 -5.11 -22.83 -5.79
N GLY A 371 -5.35 -23.02 -7.08
CA GLY A 371 -5.88 -24.28 -7.63
C GLY A 371 -4.91 -25.48 -7.61
N VAL A 372 -3.65 -25.28 -7.22
CA VAL A 372 -2.68 -26.40 -7.09
C VAL A 372 -2.44 -26.79 -5.63
N LEU A 373 -3.11 -26.14 -4.68
CA LEU A 373 -2.94 -26.37 -3.25
C LEU A 373 -4.22 -26.91 -2.60
N GLY A 374 -4.05 -27.86 -1.69
CA GLY A 374 -5.12 -28.40 -0.85
C GLY A 374 -4.67 -28.53 0.59
N VAL A 375 -5.60 -28.41 1.54
CA VAL A 375 -5.28 -28.55 2.97
C VAL A 375 -4.80 -29.96 3.26
N ALA A 376 -3.66 -30.09 3.94
CA ALA A 376 -3.02 -31.38 4.25
C ALA A 376 -3.66 -32.03 5.49
N ARG A 377 -4.96 -32.33 5.44
CA ARG A 377 -5.70 -32.95 6.57
C ARG A 377 -5.58 -34.47 6.61
N THR A 378 -5.52 -35.12 5.45
CA THR A 378 -5.47 -36.58 5.34
C THR A 378 -4.05 -37.04 5.10
N PRO A 379 -3.58 -38.08 5.77
CA PRO A 379 -2.29 -38.69 5.50
C PRO A 379 -2.23 -39.22 4.06
N LEU A 380 -1.05 -39.10 3.46
CA LEU A 380 -0.76 -39.71 2.16
C LEU A 380 -0.57 -41.20 2.26
N TRP A 381 0.12 -41.64 3.34
CA TRP A 381 0.33 -43.04 3.72
C TRP A 381 0.67 -43.13 5.19
N GLN A 382 0.70 -44.36 5.70
CA GLN A 382 1.15 -44.69 7.04
C GLN A 382 2.37 -45.62 6.94
N GLN A 383 3.30 -45.48 7.88
CA GLN A 383 4.47 -46.35 7.98
C GLN A 383 4.90 -46.50 9.46
N ARG A 384 5.79 -47.45 9.71
CA ARG A 384 6.38 -47.64 11.04
C ARG A 384 7.75 -46.99 11.08
N SER A 385 8.11 -46.38 12.23
CA SER A 385 9.43 -45.74 12.41
C SER A 385 10.51 -46.83 12.51
N PRO A 386 11.66 -46.65 11.84
CA PRO A 386 12.86 -47.39 12.15
C PRO A 386 13.44 -46.97 13.51
N ALA A 387 14.34 -47.78 14.04
CA ALA A 387 15.09 -47.41 15.24
C ALA A 387 15.88 -46.12 15.05
N GLY A 388 15.87 -45.26 16.08
CA GLY A 388 16.68 -44.06 16.12
C GLY A 388 16.22 -42.90 15.25
N LEU A 389 15.02 -42.96 14.66
CA LEU A 389 14.46 -41.85 13.88
C LEU A 389 14.17 -40.64 14.78
N GLU A 390 14.55 -39.46 14.34
CA GLU A 390 14.34 -38.19 15.06
C GLU A 390 13.24 -37.34 14.42
N LEU A 391 12.29 -36.91 15.25
CA LEU A 391 11.25 -35.94 14.90
C LEU A 391 11.80 -34.54 15.19
N ARG A 392 11.83 -33.68 14.18
CA ARG A 392 12.40 -32.34 14.23
C ARG A 392 11.38 -31.24 13.88
N ASP A 393 11.64 -30.01 14.33
CA ASP A 393 10.76 -28.85 14.11
C ASP A 393 10.83 -28.28 12.69
N ALA A 394 11.92 -28.56 11.94
CA ALA A 394 12.10 -28.08 10.57
C ALA A 394 12.82 -29.13 9.69
N PRO A 395 12.67 -29.10 8.33
CA PRO A 395 13.28 -30.06 7.41
C PRO A 395 14.76 -29.67 7.10
N ARG A 396 15.58 -29.70 8.12
CA ARG A 396 17.04 -29.44 8.03
C ARG A 396 17.80 -30.24 9.07
N PRO A 397 19.09 -30.59 8.81
CA PRO A 397 19.85 -31.48 9.70
C PRO A 397 20.01 -30.95 11.14
N ASN A 398 20.17 -29.63 11.30
CA ASN A 398 20.40 -28.95 12.59
C ASN A 398 19.13 -28.32 13.16
N ALA A 399 17.95 -28.80 12.76
CA ALA A 399 16.67 -28.37 13.33
C ALA A 399 16.50 -28.85 14.76
N GLY A 400 15.70 -28.16 15.55
CA GLY A 400 15.40 -28.53 16.92
C GLY A 400 14.82 -29.95 17.01
N LEU A 401 15.36 -30.75 17.94
CA LEU A 401 14.84 -32.07 18.22
C LEU A 401 13.55 -31.95 19.03
N ILE A 402 12.45 -32.44 18.49
CA ILE A 402 11.17 -32.56 19.24
C ILE A 402 11.22 -33.81 20.11
N MET A 403 11.49 -35.00 19.49
CA MET A 403 11.65 -36.26 20.20
C MET A 403 12.40 -37.30 19.34
N ARG A 404 12.88 -38.37 20.00
CA ARG A 404 13.30 -39.61 19.34
C ARG A 404 12.15 -40.56 19.28
N LEU A 405 11.88 -41.09 18.11
CA LEU A 405 10.78 -42.01 17.88
C LEU A 405 11.18 -43.47 18.32
N ALA A 406 10.26 -44.16 18.95
CA ALA A 406 10.46 -45.57 19.24
C ALA A 406 10.38 -46.39 17.95
N GLU A 407 11.15 -47.48 17.87
CA GLU A 407 11.02 -48.43 16.77
C GLU A 407 9.62 -49.01 16.66
N GLY A 408 9.08 -49.06 15.44
CA GLY A 408 7.75 -49.62 15.19
C GLY A 408 6.60 -48.63 15.47
N GLN A 409 6.85 -47.42 15.96
CA GLN A 409 5.83 -46.38 16.18
C GLN A 409 5.15 -46.01 14.87
N GLU A 410 3.83 -45.85 14.90
CA GLU A 410 3.06 -45.50 13.70
C GLU A 410 3.25 -44.02 13.33
N LEU A 411 3.61 -43.75 12.07
CA LEU A 411 3.79 -42.44 11.48
C LEU A 411 2.74 -42.23 10.40
N ARG A 412 1.99 -41.16 10.51
CA ARG A 412 1.05 -40.69 9.46
C ARG A 412 1.71 -39.60 8.66
N VAL A 413 2.12 -39.89 7.42
CA VAL A 413 2.80 -38.95 6.56
C VAL A 413 1.80 -38.00 5.91
N LEU A 414 1.93 -36.70 6.19
CA LEU A 414 1.02 -35.65 5.68
C LEU A 414 1.54 -34.97 4.41
N GLY A 415 2.84 -35.05 4.15
CA GLY A 415 3.47 -34.48 2.94
C GLY A 415 4.99 -34.51 3.03
N THR A 416 5.64 -33.94 2.02
CA THR A 416 7.10 -33.96 1.85
C THR A 416 7.64 -32.53 1.72
N TYR A 417 8.96 -32.41 1.79
CA TYR A 417 9.72 -31.25 1.31
C TYR A 417 11.18 -31.64 1.13
N GLY A 418 11.64 -31.67 -0.10
CA GLY A 418 12.94 -32.22 -0.43
C GLY A 418 13.10 -33.66 0.09
N ARG A 419 14.15 -33.91 0.88
CA ARG A 419 14.40 -35.23 1.48
C ARG A 419 13.76 -35.46 2.84
N TYR A 420 12.74 -34.71 3.21
CA TYR A 420 12.06 -34.81 4.51
C TYR A 420 10.59 -35.12 4.31
N ALA A 421 10.03 -35.85 5.25
CA ALA A 421 8.60 -36.09 5.36
C ALA A 421 8.04 -35.46 6.64
N TYR A 422 6.91 -34.76 6.51
CA TYR A 422 6.18 -34.19 7.63
C TYR A 422 5.20 -35.25 8.13
N VAL A 423 5.35 -35.62 9.39
CA VAL A 423 4.59 -36.71 9.98
C VAL A 423 3.79 -36.25 11.21
N ALA A 424 2.67 -36.91 11.41
CA ALA A 424 1.91 -36.86 12.64
C ALA A 424 2.17 -38.16 13.40
N VAL A 425 2.51 -38.02 14.70
CA VAL A 425 2.77 -39.12 15.65
C VAL A 425 1.99 -38.77 16.89
N ASP A 426 0.97 -39.58 17.23
CA ASP A 426 0.03 -39.30 18.31
C ASP A 426 -0.54 -37.85 18.17
N THR A 427 -0.21 -36.97 19.11
CA THR A 427 -0.60 -35.53 19.09
C THR A 427 0.49 -34.61 18.58
N LEU A 428 1.68 -35.14 18.28
CA LEU A 428 2.82 -34.35 17.82
C LEU A 428 2.94 -34.39 16.32
N HIS A 429 3.52 -33.31 15.77
CA HIS A 429 3.83 -33.17 14.35
C HIS A 429 5.27 -32.69 14.19
N GLY A 430 5.92 -33.13 13.14
CA GLY A 430 7.28 -32.69 12.84
C GLY A 430 7.84 -33.32 11.57
N TRP A 431 9.11 -33.08 11.33
CA TRP A 431 9.83 -33.53 10.15
C TRP A 431 10.76 -34.68 10.50
N VAL A 432 10.75 -35.68 9.67
CA VAL A 432 11.69 -36.82 9.73
C VAL A 432 12.47 -36.91 8.44
N SER A 433 13.71 -37.44 8.47
CA SER A 433 14.49 -37.66 7.26
C SER A 433 13.82 -38.74 6.39
N ALA A 434 13.71 -38.48 5.08
CA ALA A 434 13.00 -39.33 4.14
C ALA A 434 13.76 -40.58 3.67
N SER A 435 14.79 -41.08 4.40
CA SER A 435 15.33 -42.41 4.16
C SER A 435 14.28 -43.53 4.31
N THR A 436 13.05 -43.14 4.61
CA THR A 436 11.87 -43.98 4.92
C THR A 436 10.65 -43.65 4.05
N ALA A 437 10.80 -42.87 2.95
CA ALA A 437 9.69 -42.66 2.02
C ALA A 437 9.42 -43.98 1.24
N PRO A 438 8.16 -44.38 1.05
CA PRO A 438 7.85 -45.43 0.09
C PRO A 438 8.24 -44.97 -1.33
N PRO A 439 8.53 -45.88 -2.25
CA PRO A 439 8.92 -45.61 -3.61
C PRO A 439 7.88 -44.83 -4.42
#